data_714a7df38c429e9900429397301c54d7
#
_entry.id   714a7df38c429e9900429397301c54d7
#
_cell.length_a   1.000
_cell.length_b   1.000
_cell.length_c   1.000
_cell.angle_alpha   90.00
_cell.angle_beta   90.00
_cell.angle_gamma   90.00
#
_symmetry.space_group_name_H-M   'P 1'
#
loop_
_entity.id
_entity.type
_entity.pdbx_description
1 polymer ?
#
loop_
_entity_poly.entity_id
_entity_poly.type
_entity_poly.pdbx_seq_one_letter_code
_entity_poly.pdbx_strand_id
1 'polypeptide(L)'
;GVEFGLGFEAARRVGSKVHDPIVLNRGVGFTRTSNNAGGLEGGMTTGLPLIVTCAMKPIPTLMTPLQTIDLDTLEPTEASKERSDVCAVPAAAVVAEAELAFVLANAYLEKFGHENMADIRSAIASYKQRLKTSSR
;
A
#
# COMPACT_ATOMS: atom_id res chain seq x y z
N GLY A 1 6.46 1.72 -9.33
CA GLY A 1 5.15 2.31 -9.12
C GLY A 1 4.43 1.74 -7.92
N VAL A 2 3.44 2.46 -7.45
CA VAL A 2 2.57 2.05 -6.34
C VAL A 2 1.14 2.47 -6.64
N GLU A 3 0.19 1.62 -6.29
CA GLU A 3 -1.25 1.85 -6.45
C GLU A 3 -1.99 1.49 -5.16
N PHE A 4 -3.10 2.18 -4.90
CA PHE A 4 -4.03 1.90 -3.81
C PHE A 4 -5.37 1.42 -4.38
N GLY A 5 -5.92 0.33 -3.84
CA GLY A 5 -7.18 -0.24 -4.31
C GLY A 5 -7.16 -0.57 -5.79
N LEU A 6 -8.11 -0.01 -6.55
CA LEU A 6 -8.18 -0.18 -8.01
C LEU A 6 -7.04 0.49 -8.77
N GLY A 7 -6.30 1.44 -8.16
CA GLY A 7 -5.21 2.14 -8.82
C GLY A 7 -5.63 2.73 -10.17
N PHE A 8 -4.83 2.51 -11.21
CA PHE A 8 -5.10 3.00 -12.57
C PHE A 8 -6.39 2.42 -13.20
N GLU A 9 -6.86 1.26 -12.73
CA GLU A 9 -8.11 0.68 -13.20
C GLU A 9 -9.31 1.59 -12.85
N ALA A 10 -9.25 2.40 -11.81
CA ALA A 10 -10.28 3.37 -11.47
C ALA A 10 -10.54 4.37 -12.60
N ALA A 11 -9.49 4.78 -13.33
CA ALA A 11 -9.62 5.71 -14.45
C ALA A 11 -10.27 5.11 -15.70
N ARG A 12 -10.39 3.78 -15.76
CA ARG A 12 -11.02 3.06 -16.87
C ARG A 12 -12.51 2.76 -16.65
N ARG A 13 -13.02 3.08 -15.45
CA ARG A 13 -14.41 2.78 -15.04
C ARG A 13 -15.21 4.05 -14.88
N VAL A 14 -16.54 3.92 -15.03
CA VAL A 14 -17.46 4.98 -14.63
C VAL A 14 -17.51 5.12 -13.11
N GLY A 15 -17.67 6.32 -12.57
CA GLY A 15 -17.59 6.61 -11.14
C GLY A 15 -18.51 5.74 -10.27
N SER A 16 -19.72 5.41 -10.75
CA SER A 16 -20.64 4.50 -10.05
C SER A 16 -20.14 3.05 -9.90
N LYS A 17 -19.06 2.68 -10.58
CA LYS A 17 -18.39 1.37 -10.48
C LYS A 17 -17.03 1.46 -9.77
N VAL A 18 -16.65 2.65 -9.34
CA VAL A 18 -15.40 2.93 -8.62
C VAL A 18 -15.66 3.17 -7.14
N HIS A 19 -16.56 4.12 -6.83
CA HIS A 19 -16.80 4.52 -5.44
C HIS A 19 -17.46 3.41 -4.62
N ASP A 20 -17.01 3.28 -3.37
CA ASP A 20 -17.47 2.23 -2.43
C ASP A 20 -18.71 2.72 -1.67
N PRO A 21 -19.92 2.16 -1.91
CA PRO A 21 -21.14 2.59 -1.24
C PRO A 21 -21.07 2.37 0.26
N ILE A 22 -21.52 3.37 1.03
CA ILE A 22 -21.67 3.28 2.48
C ILE A 22 -23.02 2.64 2.80
N VAL A 23 -23.01 1.63 3.65
CA VAL A 23 -24.21 0.95 4.12
C VAL A 23 -24.20 0.83 5.64
N LEU A 24 -25.39 0.80 6.24
CA LEU A 24 -25.55 0.53 7.66
C LEU A 24 -25.74 -0.97 7.89
N ASN A 25 -24.80 -1.59 8.58
CA ASN A 25 -24.91 -2.96 9.05
C ASN A 25 -25.32 -2.95 10.54
N ARG A 26 -26.47 -3.54 10.88
CA ARG A 26 -27.05 -3.56 12.24
C ARG A 26 -26.19 -4.35 13.22
N GLY A 27 -25.06 -4.56 13.20
CA GLY A 27 -24.18 -5.24 14.18
C GLY A 27 -22.79 -4.64 14.21
N VAL A 28 -22.44 -3.94 13.13
CA VAL A 28 -21.10 -3.42 12.92
C VAL A 28 -21.09 -1.89 12.87
N GLY A 29 -22.20 -1.27 12.44
CA GLY A 29 -22.29 0.16 12.17
C GLY A 29 -22.15 0.46 10.69
N PHE A 30 -21.60 1.63 10.34
CA PHE A 30 -21.33 1.98 8.95
C PHE A 30 -20.18 1.15 8.38
N THR A 31 -20.41 0.59 7.21
CA THR A 31 -19.41 -0.18 6.46
C THR A 31 -19.54 0.11 4.97
N ARG A 32 -18.71 -0.54 4.16
CA ARG A 32 -18.73 -0.45 2.71
C ARG A 32 -19.05 -1.80 2.09
N THR A 33 -19.71 -1.80 0.92
CA THR A 33 -20.04 -3.02 0.19
C THR A 33 -18.89 -3.50 -0.71
N SER A 34 -17.91 -2.65 -0.96
CA SER A 34 -16.71 -2.93 -1.74
C SER A 34 -15.50 -2.21 -1.14
N ASN A 35 -14.31 -2.48 -1.62
CA ASN A 35 -13.07 -1.87 -1.17
C ASN A 35 -12.20 -1.41 -2.36
N ASN A 36 -12.83 -0.76 -3.30
CA ASN A 36 -12.17 -0.25 -4.51
C ASN A 36 -11.15 0.83 -4.20
N ALA A 37 -11.40 1.64 -3.17
CA ALA A 37 -10.46 2.65 -2.68
C ALA A 37 -9.25 2.05 -1.95
N GLY A 38 -9.22 0.73 -1.71
CA GLY A 38 -8.11 0.08 -1.02
C GLY A 38 -7.96 0.48 0.45
N GLY A 39 -9.08 0.78 1.13
CA GLY A 39 -9.11 1.12 2.55
C GLY A 39 -8.78 2.57 2.89
N LEU A 40 -8.58 3.44 1.89
CA LEU A 40 -8.23 4.85 2.07
C LEU A 40 -9.15 5.76 1.26
N GLU A 41 -9.78 6.73 1.91
CA GLU A 41 -10.57 7.79 1.28
C GLU A 41 -10.26 9.13 1.94
N GLY A 42 -9.93 10.14 1.13
CA GLY A 42 -9.60 11.46 1.63
C GLY A 42 -8.44 11.49 2.64
N GLY A 43 -7.47 10.59 2.50
CA GLY A 43 -6.35 10.47 3.43
C GLY A 43 -6.68 9.77 4.77
N MET A 44 -7.89 9.24 4.91
CA MET A 44 -8.35 8.53 6.12
C MET A 44 -8.63 7.07 5.82
N THR A 45 -8.37 6.20 6.81
CA THR A 45 -8.72 4.78 6.71
C THR A 45 -10.23 4.58 6.86
N THR A 46 -10.79 3.70 6.04
CA THR A 46 -12.23 3.38 6.02
C THR A 46 -12.62 2.30 7.04
N GLY A 47 -11.64 1.68 7.69
CA GLY A 47 -11.83 0.50 8.53
C GLY A 47 -11.77 -0.82 7.78
N LEU A 48 -11.69 -0.80 6.45
CA LEU A 48 -11.43 -1.95 5.60
C LEU A 48 -9.91 -2.21 5.45
N PRO A 49 -9.49 -3.39 4.95
CA PRO A 49 -8.09 -3.67 4.69
C PRO A 49 -7.44 -2.63 3.79
N LEU A 50 -6.21 -2.24 4.11
CA LEU A 50 -5.39 -1.43 3.21
C LEU A 50 -4.85 -2.33 2.10
N ILE A 51 -5.15 -1.98 0.85
CA ILE A 51 -4.69 -2.71 -0.32
C ILE A 51 -3.74 -1.82 -1.09
N VAL A 52 -2.46 -2.21 -1.11
CA VAL A 52 -1.39 -1.52 -1.80
C VAL A 52 -0.72 -2.49 -2.77
N THR A 53 -0.65 -2.11 -4.03
CA THR A 53 0.04 -2.89 -5.07
C THR A 53 1.28 -2.15 -5.52
N CYS A 54 2.42 -2.82 -5.48
CA CYS A 54 3.70 -2.26 -5.91
C CYS A 54 4.20 -2.92 -7.19
N ALA A 55 4.64 -2.12 -8.14
CA ALA A 55 5.32 -2.60 -9.35
C ALA A 55 6.82 -2.62 -9.11
N MET A 56 7.40 -3.82 -9.22
CA MET A 56 8.83 -4.01 -9.09
C MET A 56 9.48 -4.03 -10.48
N LYS A 57 10.48 -3.20 -10.68
CA LYS A 57 11.32 -3.18 -11.88
C LYS A 57 12.07 -4.51 -12.01
N PRO A 58 12.17 -5.10 -13.22
CA PRO A 58 13.00 -6.28 -13.45
C PRO A 58 14.47 -6.05 -13.10
N ILE A 59 15.18 -7.14 -12.80
CA ILE A 59 16.63 -7.12 -12.53
C ILE A 59 17.35 -6.63 -13.79
N PRO A 60 18.26 -5.64 -13.68
CA PRO A 60 18.90 -5.03 -14.85
C PRO A 60 19.99 -5.92 -15.47
N THR A 61 20.60 -6.83 -14.70
CA THR A 61 21.62 -7.77 -15.18
C THR A 61 20.95 -8.99 -15.80
N LEU A 62 20.87 -9.00 -17.12
CA LEU A 62 20.17 -10.05 -17.88
C LEU A 62 21.14 -11.16 -18.29
N MET A 63 20.67 -12.41 -18.28
CA MET A 63 21.42 -13.55 -18.83
C MET A 63 21.60 -13.44 -20.37
N THR A 64 20.69 -12.71 -21.04
CA THR A 64 20.86 -12.25 -22.42
C THR A 64 21.20 -10.77 -22.37
N PRO A 65 22.48 -10.36 -22.48
CA PRO A 65 22.88 -8.98 -22.27
C PRO A 65 22.28 -8.04 -23.32
N LEU A 66 22.00 -6.84 -22.88
CA LEU A 66 21.69 -5.75 -23.79
C LEU A 66 22.97 -5.13 -24.35
N GLN A 67 22.87 -4.49 -25.50
CA GLN A 67 23.95 -3.69 -26.03
C GLN A 67 24.21 -2.45 -25.18
N THR A 68 25.46 -2.13 -24.96
CA THR A 68 25.91 -0.93 -24.27
C THR A 68 27.13 -0.35 -24.99
N ILE A 69 27.79 0.62 -24.38
CA ILE A 69 28.99 1.27 -24.92
C ILE A 69 30.10 1.11 -23.91
N ASP A 70 31.28 0.69 -24.37
CA ASP A 70 32.51 0.76 -23.60
C ASP A 70 32.91 2.23 -23.41
N LEU A 71 33.14 2.65 -22.16
CA LEU A 71 33.40 4.05 -21.86
C LEU A 71 34.82 4.52 -22.19
N ASP A 72 35.78 3.60 -22.38
CA ASP A 72 37.13 3.90 -22.69
C ASP A 72 37.32 3.99 -24.21
N THR A 73 36.73 3.06 -24.96
CA THR A 73 36.88 2.98 -26.43
C THR A 73 35.73 3.67 -27.15
N LEU A 74 34.61 3.98 -26.52
CA LEU A 74 33.34 4.48 -27.05
C LEU A 74 32.74 3.56 -28.14
N GLU A 75 33.12 2.31 -28.18
CA GLU A 75 32.61 1.32 -29.11
C GLU A 75 31.43 0.52 -28.49
N PRO A 76 30.50 0.05 -29.34
CA PRO A 76 29.43 -0.84 -28.90
C PRO A 76 29.97 -2.14 -28.27
N THR A 77 29.42 -2.53 -27.12
CA THR A 77 29.78 -3.77 -26.44
C THR A 77 28.54 -4.41 -25.79
N GLU A 78 28.66 -5.63 -25.29
CA GLU A 78 27.61 -6.26 -24.50
C GLU A 78 27.73 -5.87 -23.01
N ALA A 79 26.57 -5.63 -22.38
CA ALA A 79 26.53 -5.39 -20.94
C ALA A 79 27.04 -6.58 -20.13
N SER A 80 27.60 -6.33 -18.96
CA SER A 80 28.12 -7.37 -18.06
C SER A 80 27.01 -8.36 -17.67
N LYS A 81 27.33 -9.63 -17.68
CA LYS A 81 26.49 -10.71 -17.14
C LYS A 81 26.86 -10.93 -15.68
N GLU A 82 25.90 -10.77 -14.81
CA GLU A 82 26.06 -11.13 -13.41
C GLU A 82 25.00 -12.17 -13.02
N ARG A 83 25.43 -13.15 -12.24
CA ARG A 83 24.47 -14.10 -11.65
C ARG A 83 23.63 -13.35 -10.63
N SER A 84 22.33 -13.30 -10.87
CA SER A 84 21.36 -12.68 -9.97
C SER A 84 20.15 -13.58 -9.81
N ASP A 85 19.33 -13.28 -8.79
CA ASP A 85 18.07 -13.97 -8.58
C ASP A 85 17.13 -13.75 -9.77
N VAL A 86 16.36 -14.78 -10.10
CA VAL A 86 15.40 -14.73 -11.22
C VAL A 86 14.20 -13.81 -10.87
N CYS A 87 13.81 -13.82 -9.59
CA CYS A 87 12.66 -13.05 -9.12
C CYS A 87 12.83 -12.65 -7.65
N ALA A 88 12.78 -11.37 -7.35
CA ALA A 88 12.86 -10.83 -5.99
C ALA A 88 11.51 -10.33 -5.45
N VAL A 89 10.40 -10.56 -6.17
CA VAL A 89 9.05 -10.11 -5.76
C VAL A 89 8.62 -10.61 -4.38
N PRO A 90 8.84 -11.90 -3.99
CA PRO A 90 8.46 -12.35 -2.65
C PRO A 90 9.17 -11.59 -1.53
N ALA A 91 10.46 -11.30 -1.69
CA ALA A 91 11.24 -10.51 -0.72
C ALA A 91 10.77 -9.04 -0.72
N ALA A 92 10.56 -8.46 -1.90
CA ALA A 92 10.07 -7.10 -2.05
C ALA A 92 8.70 -6.89 -1.42
N ALA A 93 7.81 -7.88 -1.47
CA ALA A 93 6.50 -7.81 -0.82
C ALA A 93 6.63 -7.66 0.71
N VAL A 94 7.52 -8.41 1.35
CA VAL A 94 7.78 -8.30 2.80
C VAL A 94 8.36 -6.93 3.15
N VAL A 95 9.27 -6.41 2.34
CA VAL A 95 9.84 -5.07 2.53
C VAL A 95 8.76 -4.00 2.39
N ALA A 96 7.93 -4.07 1.35
CA ALA A 96 6.84 -3.11 1.14
C ALA A 96 5.82 -3.12 2.28
N GLU A 97 5.47 -4.31 2.81
CA GLU A 97 4.59 -4.45 3.97
C GLU A 97 5.22 -3.82 5.23
N ALA A 98 6.51 -4.04 5.46
CA ALA A 98 7.23 -3.46 6.59
C ALA A 98 7.27 -1.93 6.52
N GLU A 99 7.57 -1.34 5.37
CA GLU A 99 7.56 0.10 5.15
C GLU A 99 6.17 0.71 5.38
N LEU A 100 5.13 0.06 4.87
CA LEU A 100 3.75 0.48 5.12
C LEU A 100 3.41 0.45 6.62
N ALA A 101 3.86 -0.58 7.34
CA ALA A 101 3.66 -0.70 8.78
C ALA A 101 4.32 0.45 9.55
N PHE A 102 5.52 0.90 9.16
CA PHE A 102 6.18 2.07 9.74
C PHE A 102 5.37 3.35 9.54
N VAL A 103 4.89 3.59 8.34
CA VAL A 103 4.05 4.76 8.02
C VAL A 103 2.78 4.75 8.87
N LEU A 104 2.11 3.59 8.98
CA LEU A 104 0.92 3.44 9.80
C LEU A 104 1.21 3.61 11.29
N ALA A 105 2.32 3.08 11.79
CA ALA A 105 2.73 3.27 13.18
C ALA A 105 2.92 4.75 13.51
N ASN A 106 3.58 5.51 12.65
CA ASN A 106 3.74 6.95 12.84
C ASN A 106 2.38 7.67 12.88
N ALA A 107 1.47 7.37 11.95
CA ALA A 107 0.13 7.95 11.94
C ALA A 107 -0.69 7.58 13.20
N TYR A 108 -0.50 6.37 13.74
CA TYR A 108 -1.09 5.96 15.01
C TYR A 108 -0.53 6.75 16.20
N LEU A 109 0.78 6.91 16.27
CA LEU A 109 1.45 7.66 17.33
C LEU A 109 1.05 9.14 17.29
N GLU A 110 1.00 9.74 16.12
CA GLU A 110 0.54 11.12 15.93
C GLU A 110 -0.90 11.32 16.43
N LYS A 111 -1.78 10.35 16.15
CA LYS A 111 -3.20 10.44 16.51
C LYS A 111 -3.48 10.10 17.96
N PHE A 112 -2.82 9.13 18.56
CA PHE A 112 -3.17 8.53 19.85
C PHE A 112 -2.15 8.75 20.95
N GLY A 113 -1.06 9.46 20.65
CA GLY A 113 0.04 9.72 21.55
C GLY A 113 1.20 8.75 21.39
N HIS A 114 2.34 9.04 22.02
CA HIS A 114 3.60 8.33 21.82
C HIS A 114 4.42 8.10 23.10
N GLU A 115 3.91 8.47 24.29
CA GLU A 115 4.70 8.39 25.50
C GLU A 115 4.77 6.98 26.09
N ASN A 116 3.60 6.27 26.14
CA ASN A 116 3.58 4.89 26.62
C ASN A 116 2.44 4.08 26.00
N MET A 117 2.60 2.75 26.01
CA MET A 117 1.65 1.83 25.39
C MET A 117 0.30 1.74 26.09
N ALA A 118 0.23 2.03 27.39
CA ALA A 118 -1.03 1.98 28.14
C ALA A 118 -1.95 3.14 27.72
N ASP A 119 -1.39 4.33 27.58
CA ASP A 119 -2.13 5.52 27.14
C ASP A 119 -2.59 5.39 25.68
N ILE A 120 -1.73 4.91 24.80
CA ILE A 120 -2.07 4.64 23.39
C ILE A 120 -3.25 3.66 23.31
N ARG A 121 -3.21 2.53 24.05
CA ARG A 121 -4.29 1.54 24.08
C ARG A 121 -5.60 2.13 24.61
N SER A 122 -5.52 2.94 25.66
CA SER A 122 -6.68 3.63 26.23
C SER A 122 -7.30 4.61 25.25
N ALA A 123 -6.48 5.41 24.57
CA ALA A 123 -6.91 6.37 23.55
C ALA A 123 -7.59 5.67 22.36
N ILE A 124 -7.02 4.56 21.87
CA ILE A 124 -7.62 3.74 20.81
C ILE A 124 -8.95 3.14 21.25
N ALA A 125 -9.05 2.61 22.47
CA ALA A 125 -10.29 2.03 22.99
C ALA A 125 -11.40 3.08 23.06
N SER A 126 -11.10 4.25 23.62
CA SER A 126 -12.03 5.39 23.70
C SER A 126 -12.48 5.87 22.31
N TYR A 127 -11.57 5.94 21.37
CA TYR A 127 -11.88 6.31 19.99
C TYR A 127 -12.85 5.30 19.33
N LYS A 128 -12.55 3.99 19.45
CA LYS A 128 -13.40 2.93 18.92
C LYS A 128 -14.80 2.92 19.57
N GLN A 129 -14.89 3.24 20.84
CA GLN A 129 -16.19 3.34 21.55
C GLN A 129 -17.04 4.49 21.00
N ARG A 130 -16.45 5.64 20.76
CA ARG A 130 -17.17 6.80 20.15
C ARG A 130 -17.73 6.45 18.78
N LEU A 131 -16.96 5.77 17.93
CA LEU A 131 -17.41 5.36 16.59
C LEU A 131 -18.64 4.45 16.66
N LYS A 132 -18.69 3.51 17.60
CA LYS A 132 -19.86 2.64 17.82
C LYS A 132 -21.10 3.41 18.28
N THR A 133 -20.93 4.44 19.08
CA THR A 133 -22.03 5.26 19.60
C THR A 133 -22.61 6.17 18.51
N SER A 134 -21.78 6.68 17.61
CA SER A 134 -22.20 7.55 16.50
C SER A 134 -22.95 6.82 15.37
N SER A 135 -22.96 5.49 15.39
CA SER A 135 -23.67 4.64 14.40
C SER A 135 -25.04 4.12 14.86
N ARG A 136 -25.56 4.65 15.97
CA ARG A 136 -26.91 4.33 16.49
C ARG A 136 -27.98 5.31 16.05
#